data_a0ace461a38b71ca82a107f77e4a30e4
#
_entry.id   a0ace461a38b71ca82a107f77e4a30e4
#
_cell.length_a   1.000
_cell.length_b   1.000
_cell.length_c   1.000
_cell.angle_alpha   90.00
_cell.angle_beta   90.00
_cell.angle_gamma   90.00
#
_symmetry.space_group_name_H-M   'P 1'
#
loop_
_entity.id
_entity.type
_entity.pdbx_description
1 polymer ?
#
loop_
_entity_poly.entity_id
_entity_poly.type
_entity_poly.pdbx_seq_one_letter_code
_entity_poly.pdbx_strand_id
1 'polypeptide(L)'
;MIQSISSAIFSEHRPVQIIPSVLPADWANMGQCVKDLELAGVDRIQFDVMDGNFVPNLTFGPEMISACRKYCKVPFETQLMVSQYNCETMLEGYVEASKGANGEPGVVIAHAEANVHLHRILG
;
A
#
# COMPACT_ATOMS: atom_id res chain seq x y z
N MET A 1 -14.55 13.84 27.59
CA MET A 1 -14.83 13.28 27.16
C MET A 1 -14.24 12.18 26.64
N ILE A 2 -15.04 11.56 26.46
CA ILE A 2 -14.61 10.70 25.57
C ILE A 2 -13.72 11.38 24.68
N GLN A 3 -13.96 12.62 24.47
CA GLN A 3 -13.11 13.33 23.60
C GLN A 3 -11.72 13.54 24.17
N SER A 4 -11.51 13.65 25.45
CA SER A 4 -10.17 13.78 25.92
C SER A 4 -9.51 12.44 26.06
N ILE A 5 -10.14 11.47 26.69
CA ILE A 5 -9.60 10.16 26.73
C ILE A 5 -9.69 9.56 25.41
N SER A 6 -10.81 9.68 24.76
CA SER A 6 -10.87 9.18 23.47
C SER A 6 -10.18 10.08 22.55
N SER A 7 -9.99 11.40 22.79
CA SER A 7 -9.15 12.11 21.92
C SER A 7 -7.73 11.70 22.08
N ALA A 8 -7.29 11.40 23.25
CA ALA A 8 -5.98 10.84 23.40
C ALA A 8 -5.90 9.43 22.84
N ILE A 9 -6.95 8.64 22.96
CA ILE A 9 -6.94 7.23 22.65
C ILE A 9 -7.56 6.97 21.29
N PHE A 10 -8.67 7.59 20.97
CA PHE A 10 -9.46 7.27 19.80
C PHE A 10 -9.49 8.36 18.76
N SER A 11 -9.47 9.62 19.08
CA SER A 11 -9.43 10.62 18.05
C SER A 11 -8.04 10.80 17.52
N GLU A 12 -7.05 10.72 18.35
CA GLU A 12 -5.67 10.75 17.90
C GLU A 12 -5.19 9.38 17.53
N HIS A 13 -5.68 8.36 18.23
CA HIS A 13 -5.30 6.97 18.03
C HIS A 13 -6.54 6.20 17.64
N ARG A 14 -7.00 6.42 16.44
CA ARG A 14 -8.20 5.71 15.98
C ARG A 14 -7.98 4.23 16.12
N PRO A 15 -8.91 3.50 16.80
CA PRO A 15 -8.73 2.08 17.03
C PRO A 15 -8.86 1.25 15.76
N VAL A 16 -9.55 1.76 14.74
CA VAL A 16 -9.79 1.04 13.50
C VAL A 16 -9.50 1.95 12.32
N GLN A 17 -8.77 1.43 11.36
CA GLN A 17 -8.56 2.08 10.06
C GLN A 17 -9.18 1.24 8.96
N ILE A 18 -9.72 1.89 7.96
CA ILE A 18 -10.29 1.25 6.78
C ILE A 18 -9.27 1.36 5.65
N ILE A 19 -8.78 0.21 5.20
CA ILE A 19 -7.72 0.13 4.20
C ILE A 19 -8.17 -0.84 3.09
N PRO A 20 -8.95 -0.37 2.13
CA PRO A 20 -9.42 -1.25 1.05
C PRO A 20 -8.30 -1.57 0.06
N SER A 21 -8.36 -2.78 -0.48
CA SER A 21 -7.52 -3.17 -1.60
C SER A 21 -8.17 -2.78 -2.92
N VAL A 22 -7.36 -2.33 -3.86
CA VAL A 22 -7.82 -2.03 -5.21
C VAL A 22 -7.64 -3.22 -6.16
N LEU A 23 -7.28 -4.38 -5.63
CA LEU A 23 -7.14 -5.58 -6.45
C LEU A 23 -8.39 -5.88 -7.30
N PRO A 24 -9.62 -5.81 -6.73
CA PRO A 24 -10.82 -6.09 -7.51
C PRO A 24 -11.33 -4.90 -8.34
N ALA A 25 -10.60 -3.80 -8.37
CA ALA A 25 -11.03 -2.61 -9.09
C ALA A 25 -10.83 -2.78 -10.60
N ASP A 26 -11.43 -1.90 -11.38
CA ASP A 26 -11.17 -1.83 -12.81
C ASP A 26 -9.83 -1.14 -13.04
N TRP A 27 -8.81 -1.93 -13.38
CA TRP A 27 -7.44 -1.41 -13.54
C TRP A 27 -7.32 -0.39 -14.68
N ALA A 28 -8.21 -0.46 -15.66
CA ALA A 28 -8.24 0.54 -16.73
C ALA A 28 -8.66 1.92 -16.23
N ASN A 29 -9.33 1.97 -15.08
CA ASN A 29 -9.81 3.21 -14.46
C ASN A 29 -9.32 3.35 -13.02
N MET A 30 -8.11 2.88 -12.74
CA MET A 30 -7.58 2.84 -11.38
C MET A 30 -7.49 4.23 -10.75
N GLY A 31 -7.12 5.25 -11.52
CA GLY A 31 -7.06 6.62 -11.01
C GLY A 31 -8.39 7.09 -10.45
N GLN A 32 -9.48 6.83 -11.19
CA GLN A 32 -10.81 7.19 -10.71
C GLN A 32 -11.20 6.36 -9.49
N CYS A 33 -10.81 5.08 -9.46
CA CYS A 33 -11.09 4.22 -8.33
C CYS A 33 -10.46 4.75 -7.04
N VAL A 34 -9.18 5.11 -7.07
CA VAL A 34 -8.51 5.62 -5.85
C VAL A 34 -9.09 6.97 -5.43
N LYS A 35 -9.49 7.79 -6.39
CA LYS A 35 -10.13 9.06 -6.09
C LYS A 35 -11.48 8.84 -5.40
N ASP A 36 -12.27 7.90 -5.89
CA ASP A 36 -13.57 7.58 -5.29
C ASP A 36 -13.40 7.03 -3.86
N LEU A 37 -12.37 6.23 -3.63
CA LEU A 37 -12.08 5.72 -2.29
C LEU A 37 -11.68 6.85 -1.35
N GLU A 38 -10.89 7.79 -1.81
CA GLU A 38 -10.53 8.96 -1.02
C GLU A 38 -11.78 9.76 -0.63
N LEU A 39 -12.69 9.97 -1.58
CA LEU A 39 -13.93 10.68 -1.33
C LEU A 39 -14.82 9.95 -0.34
N ALA A 40 -14.73 8.62 -0.32
CA ALA A 40 -15.47 7.80 0.65
C ALA A 40 -14.89 7.86 2.06
N GLY A 41 -13.70 8.43 2.23
CA GLY A 41 -13.11 8.64 3.55
C GLY A 41 -12.24 7.52 4.08
N VAL A 42 -11.66 6.70 3.20
CA VAL A 42 -10.77 5.61 3.63
C VAL A 42 -9.47 6.16 4.25
N ASP A 43 -8.83 5.37 5.08
CA ASP A 43 -7.61 5.78 5.77
C ASP A 43 -6.35 5.58 4.95
N ARG A 44 -6.30 4.49 4.20
CA ARG A 44 -5.22 4.16 3.26
C ARG A 44 -5.80 3.38 2.11
N ILE A 45 -5.00 3.20 1.07
CA ILE A 45 -5.36 2.36 -0.05
C ILE A 45 -4.27 1.30 -0.20
N GLN A 46 -4.67 0.04 -0.30
CA GLN A 46 -3.74 -1.07 -0.41
C GLN A 46 -3.64 -1.54 -1.86
N PHE A 47 -2.39 -1.73 -2.29
CA PHE A 47 -2.07 -2.32 -3.58
C PHE A 47 -1.47 -3.69 -3.34
N ASP A 48 -2.17 -4.73 -3.80
CA ASP A 48 -1.72 -6.12 -3.66
C ASP A 48 -0.89 -6.50 -4.88
N VAL A 49 0.41 -6.63 -4.69
CA VAL A 49 1.35 -6.95 -5.75
C VAL A 49 1.66 -8.44 -5.72
N MET A 50 1.41 -9.09 -6.85
CA MET A 50 1.61 -10.53 -7.03
C MET A 50 2.44 -10.76 -8.29
N ASP A 51 3.39 -11.68 -8.21
CA ASP A 51 4.38 -11.88 -9.26
C ASP A 51 4.19 -13.13 -10.12
N GLY A 52 3.13 -13.91 -9.86
CA GLY A 52 2.91 -15.17 -10.57
C GLY A 52 3.91 -16.25 -10.19
N ASN A 53 4.70 -16.04 -9.15
CA ASN A 53 5.71 -16.97 -8.68
C ASN A 53 5.45 -17.35 -7.23
N PHE A 54 5.49 -16.39 -6.31
CA PHE A 54 5.15 -16.63 -4.91
C PHE A 54 3.67 -17.01 -4.76
N VAL A 55 2.81 -16.38 -5.54
CA VAL A 55 1.38 -16.66 -5.61
C VAL A 55 0.97 -16.85 -7.08
N PRO A 56 -0.09 -17.62 -7.37
CA PRO A 56 -0.48 -17.95 -8.74
C PRO A 56 -1.31 -16.87 -9.43
N ASN A 57 -0.95 -15.62 -9.24
CA ASN A 57 -1.60 -14.49 -9.89
C ASN A 57 -0.54 -13.43 -10.21
N LEU A 58 -0.80 -12.62 -11.22
CA LEU A 58 0.10 -11.57 -11.64
C LEU A 58 -0.68 -10.26 -11.66
N THR A 59 -0.21 -9.26 -10.96
CA THR A 59 -0.92 -8.00 -10.89
C THR A 59 -0.12 -6.87 -11.54
N PHE A 60 0.28 -5.85 -10.82
CA PHE A 60 0.81 -4.63 -11.40
C PHE A 60 2.13 -4.23 -10.75
N GLY A 61 2.87 -3.40 -11.47
CA GLY A 61 4.17 -2.93 -11.03
C GLY A 61 4.10 -1.54 -10.37
N PRO A 62 5.25 -1.01 -9.99
CA PRO A 62 5.32 0.27 -9.30
C PRO A 62 4.84 1.46 -10.15
N GLU A 63 4.94 1.38 -11.48
CA GLU A 63 4.51 2.47 -12.33
C GLU A 63 3.01 2.74 -12.22
N MET A 64 2.21 1.68 -12.07
CA MET A 64 0.77 1.84 -11.93
C MET A 64 0.44 2.52 -10.60
N ILE A 65 1.14 2.13 -9.54
CA ILE A 65 0.96 2.73 -8.21
C ILE A 65 1.36 4.21 -8.25
N SER A 66 2.51 4.52 -8.85
CA SER A 66 2.95 5.90 -9.02
C SER A 66 1.96 6.73 -9.81
N ALA A 67 1.38 6.15 -10.86
CA ALA A 67 0.40 6.85 -11.68
C ALA A 67 -0.86 7.22 -10.90
N CYS A 68 -1.22 6.43 -9.88
CA CYS A 68 -2.38 6.71 -9.04
C CYS A 68 -2.16 7.90 -8.11
N ARG A 69 -0.93 8.25 -7.80
CA ARG A 69 -0.62 9.28 -6.80
C ARG A 69 -1.23 10.64 -7.14
N LYS A 70 -1.28 10.99 -8.41
CA LYS A 70 -1.84 12.28 -8.83
C LYS A 70 -3.36 12.37 -8.66
N TYR A 71 -4.03 11.24 -8.44
CA TYR A 71 -5.48 11.19 -8.32
C TYR A 71 -5.98 11.27 -6.88
N CYS A 72 -5.12 10.99 -5.90
CA CYS A 72 -5.53 11.06 -4.50
C CYS A 72 -4.32 11.33 -3.59
N LYS A 73 -4.60 11.79 -2.37
CA LYS A 73 -3.58 12.13 -1.38
C LYS A 73 -3.52 11.14 -0.22
N VAL A 74 -4.41 10.17 -0.20
CA VAL A 74 -4.46 9.17 0.85
C VAL A 74 -3.16 8.36 0.85
N PRO A 75 -2.60 7.99 2.02
CA PRO A 75 -1.40 7.15 2.07
C PRO A 75 -1.60 5.82 1.36
N PHE A 76 -0.56 5.35 0.69
CA PHE A 76 -0.56 4.05 0.01
C PHE A 76 0.16 3.02 0.83
N GLU A 77 -0.36 1.80 0.77
CA GLU A 77 0.21 0.63 1.41
C GLU A 77 0.36 -0.44 0.33
N THR A 78 1.57 -0.94 0.14
CA THR A 78 1.85 -1.91 -0.91
C THR A 78 2.24 -3.22 -0.27
N GLN A 79 1.49 -4.29 -0.54
CA GLN A 79 1.79 -5.62 -0.06
C GLN A 79 2.47 -6.41 -1.16
N LEU A 80 3.70 -6.85 -0.90
CA LEU A 80 4.51 -7.58 -1.87
C LEU A 80 4.37 -9.08 -1.65
N MET A 81 3.49 -9.70 -2.40
CA MET A 81 3.33 -11.15 -2.46
C MET A 81 4.17 -11.66 -3.62
N VAL A 82 5.48 -11.57 -3.45
CA VAL A 82 6.47 -11.84 -4.50
C VAL A 82 7.61 -12.70 -3.94
N SER A 83 8.31 -13.40 -4.84
CA SER A 83 9.45 -14.21 -4.46
C SER A 83 10.58 -13.35 -3.89
N GLN A 84 11.53 -13.99 -3.19
CA GLN A 84 12.65 -13.26 -2.59
C GLN A 84 13.42 -12.45 -3.62
N TYR A 85 13.72 -13.04 -4.78
CA TYR A 85 14.44 -12.33 -5.84
C TYR A 85 13.70 -11.06 -6.26
N ASN A 86 12.40 -11.18 -6.52
CA ASN A 86 11.59 -10.04 -6.94
C ASN A 86 11.45 -9.00 -5.83
N CYS A 87 11.33 -9.46 -4.58
CA CYS A 87 11.27 -8.55 -3.44
C CYS A 87 12.57 -7.75 -3.33
N GLU A 88 13.71 -8.42 -3.36
CA GLU A 88 15.00 -7.75 -3.22
C GLU A 88 15.30 -6.80 -4.37
N THR A 89 14.95 -7.18 -5.60
CA THR A 89 15.30 -6.37 -6.77
C THR A 89 14.32 -5.24 -7.03
N MET A 90 13.06 -5.36 -6.58
CA MET A 90 12.02 -4.38 -6.89
C MET A 90 11.59 -3.54 -5.69
N LEU A 91 12.10 -3.82 -4.50
CA LEU A 91 11.67 -3.16 -3.27
C LEU A 91 11.75 -1.65 -3.36
N GLU A 92 12.87 -1.14 -3.85
CA GLU A 92 13.09 0.30 -3.92
C GLU A 92 12.05 1.00 -4.80
N GLY A 93 11.72 0.39 -5.93
CA GLY A 93 10.68 0.91 -6.82
C GLY A 93 9.33 1.02 -6.14
N TYR A 94 8.96 0.01 -5.34
CA TYR A 94 7.69 0.03 -4.62
C TYR A 94 7.71 1.01 -3.45
N VAL A 95 8.84 1.15 -2.76
CA VAL A 95 8.99 2.15 -1.71
C VAL A 95 8.77 3.55 -2.29
N GLU A 96 9.40 3.84 -3.42
CA GLU A 96 9.24 5.14 -4.08
C GLU A 96 7.80 5.35 -4.55
N ALA A 97 7.19 4.33 -5.16
CA ALA A 97 5.82 4.44 -5.67
C ALA A 97 4.80 4.64 -4.55
N SER A 98 5.08 4.14 -3.35
CA SER A 98 4.17 4.24 -2.21
C SER A 98 4.27 5.57 -1.46
N LYS A 99 5.26 6.40 -1.78
CA LYS A 99 5.42 7.69 -1.10
C LYS A 99 4.25 8.62 -1.40
N GLY A 100 3.98 9.50 -0.45
CA GLY A 100 2.97 10.53 -0.60
C GLY A 100 3.41 11.63 -1.57
N ALA A 101 2.48 12.53 -1.89
CA ALA A 101 2.71 13.60 -2.86
C ALA A 101 3.86 14.54 -2.46
N ASN A 102 4.11 14.68 -1.17
CA ASN A 102 5.18 15.54 -0.65
C ASN A 102 6.38 14.72 -0.17
N GLY A 103 6.51 13.48 -0.60
CA GLY A 103 7.62 12.62 -0.26
C GLY A 103 7.51 11.92 1.08
N GLU A 104 6.36 12.03 1.77
CA GLU A 104 6.16 11.31 3.03
C GLU A 104 6.14 9.80 2.79
N PRO A 105 6.70 9.00 3.70
CA PRO A 105 6.81 7.56 3.48
C PRO A 105 5.46 6.87 3.44
N GLY A 106 5.33 5.91 2.52
CA GLY A 106 4.22 4.98 2.50
C GLY A 106 4.53 3.75 3.33
N VAL A 107 3.70 2.73 3.20
CA VAL A 107 3.88 1.45 3.87
C VAL A 107 4.15 0.38 2.81
N VAL A 108 5.16 -0.44 3.04
CA VAL A 108 5.44 -1.61 2.21
C VAL A 108 5.48 -2.82 3.11
N ILE A 109 4.72 -3.85 2.74
CA ILE A 109 4.60 -5.09 3.51
C ILE A 109 5.24 -6.21 2.71
N ALA A 110 6.23 -6.87 3.30
CA ALA A 110 6.86 -8.05 2.70
C ALA A 110 6.45 -9.29 3.48
N HIS A 111 6.48 -10.45 2.80
CA HIS A 111 6.17 -11.72 3.42
C HIS A 111 7.46 -12.35 3.96
N ALA A 112 7.49 -12.62 5.26
CA ALA A 112 8.65 -13.27 5.88
C ALA A 112 8.90 -14.66 5.30
N GLU A 113 7.84 -15.40 4.98
CA GLU A 113 7.95 -16.73 4.41
C GLU A 113 8.54 -16.74 2.99
N ALA A 114 8.51 -15.62 2.29
CA ALA A 114 9.12 -15.49 0.98
C ALA A 114 10.57 -15.04 1.03
N ASN A 115 11.02 -14.51 2.17
CA ASN A 115 12.31 -13.82 2.28
C ASN A 115 13.20 -14.50 3.30
N VAL A 116 14.04 -15.44 2.82
CA VAL A 116 15.01 -16.15 3.67
C VAL A 116 15.94 -15.16 4.36
N HIS A 117 16.31 -14.10 3.66
CA HIS A 117 17.16 -13.04 4.19
C HIS A 117 16.35 -11.79 4.50
N LEU A 118 15.40 -11.93 5.39
CA LEU A 118 14.46 -10.84 5.74
C LEU A 118 15.19 -9.56 6.19
N HIS A 119 16.32 -9.71 6.86
CA HIS A 119 17.12 -8.58 7.32
C HIS A 119 17.58 -7.66 6.18
N ARG A 120 17.77 -8.19 4.96
CA ARG A 120 18.11 -7.36 3.80
C ARG A 120 16.96 -6.50 3.36
N ILE A 121 15.75 -7.02 3.53
CA ILE A 121 14.53 -6.28 3.15
C ILE A 121 14.29 -5.15 4.14
N LEU A 122 14.49 -5.43 5.43
CA LEU A 122 14.21 -4.47 6.49
C LEU A 122 15.33 -3.43 6.65
N GLY A 123 16.52 -3.78 6.22
CA GLY A 123 17.65 -2.88 6.24
C GLY A 123 17.65 -1.97 5.05
#